data_eaaa90718237ebc9e87b2b8e0adfcb68
#
_entry.id   eaaa90718237ebc9e87b2b8e0adfcb68
#
_cell.length_a   1.000
_cell.length_b   1.000
_cell.length_c   1.000
_cell.angle_alpha   90.00
_cell.angle_beta   90.00
_cell.angle_gamma   90.00
#
_symmetry.space_group_name_H-M   'P 1'
#
loop_
_entity.id
_entity.type
_entity.pdbx_description
1 polymer ?
#
loop_
_entity_poly.entity_id
_entity_poly.type
_entity_poly.pdbx_seq_one_letter_code
_entity_poly.pdbx_strand_id
1 'polypeptide(L)'
;MDLNQIKQKLESLQTQSNTNKGNGKSIFWKPSVGKQQVRIVPNKYNKSFPFTEMQFYYGIGQRVMASPMNWGEKDPIQEFTKQLRDSGDKENWYLAKKLDAKTRIFAPVLVRGEEEEGVKLWQFGKEVYQAFLNLAADAEVGDYTDVSGGRDIKLTTVGPEVTGTPYNKTTVSPSMKQSPISDNTNVVERSLDTQPNPIEVFKRLTFDEVKANLETFLKPEGGEEGEISSEKSVPFDGDSKNNYSLEGKDTTSKGDKFDNLFDDKKSNSGDDLPF
;
A
#
# COMPACT_ATOMS: atom_id res chain seq x y z
N MET A 1 -14.84 -23.39 41.71
CA MET A 1 -14.21 -22.89 40.50
C MET A 1 -13.69 -24.09 39.74
N ASP A 2 -14.20 -24.34 38.53
CA ASP A 2 -13.82 -25.54 37.76
C ASP A 2 -12.59 -25.22 36.88
N LEU A 3 -11.44 -25.72 37.30
CA LEU A 3 -10.14 -25.52 36.63
C LEU A 3 -10.13 -26.09 35.21
N ASN A 4 -10.94 -27.09 34.90
CA ASN A 4 -11.02 -27.67 33.57
C ASN A 4 -11.76 -26.77 32.61
N GLN A 5 -12.83 -26.09 33.06
CA GLN A 5 -13.51 -25.07 32.23
C GLN A 5 -12.64 -23.87 31.98
N ILE A 6 -11.81 -23.45 32.96
CA ILE A 6 -10.87 -22.34 32.77
C ILE A 6 -9.79 -22.72 31.77
N LYS A 7 -9.23 -23.93 31.84
CA LYS A 7 -8.25 -24.44 30.85
C LYS A 7 -8.83 -24.51 29.44
N GLN A 8 -10.04 -25.08 29.29
CA GLN A 8 -10.73 -25.13 28.00
C GLN A 8 -11.00 -23.73 27.43
N LYS A 9 -11.40 -22.79 28.31
CA LYS A 9 -11.61 -21.39 27.86
C LYS A 9 -10.28 -20.70 27.47
N LEU A 10 -9.20 -20.96 28.21
CA LEU A 10 -7.88 -20.48 27.88
C LEU A 10 -7.37 -21.06 26.57
N GLU A 11 -7.50 -22.35 26.35
CA GLU A 11 -7.20 -23.03 25.09
C GLU A 11 -8.03 -22.47 23.92
N SER A 12 -9.34 -22.29 24.14
CA SER A 12 -10.21 -21.72 23.12
C SER A 12 -9.81 -20.25 22.74
N LEU A 13 -9.39 -19.43 23.71
CA LEU A 13 -8.92 -18.09 23.49
C LEU A 13 -7.53 -18.06 22.82
N GLN A 14 -6.64 -18.97 23.21
CA GLN A 14 -5.34 -19.13 22.54
C GLN A 14 -5.51 -19.67 21.12
N THR A 15 -6.46 -20.57 20.89
CA THR A 15 -6.79 -21.07 19.55
C THR A 15 -7.47 -19.99 18.72
N GLN A 16 -8.35 -19.14 19.29
CA GLN A 16 -8.90 -17.98 18.58
C GLN A 16 -7.86 -16.92 18.25
N SER A 17 -6.85 -16.70 19.09
CA SER A 17 -5.74 -15.79 18.75
C SER A 17 -4.82 -16.37 17.67
N ASN A 18 -4.74 -17.71 17.55
CA ASN A 18 -4.01 -18.40 16.49
C ASN A 18 -4.84 -18.66 15.23
N THR A 19 -6.18 -18.71 15.30
CA THR A 19 -7.07 -18.89 14.13
C THR A 19 -7.25 -17.62 13.31
N ASN A 20 -6.82 -16.46 13.78
CA ASN A 20 -6.60 -15.30 12.92
C ASN A 20 -5.33 -15.40 12.05
N LYS A 21 -4.49 -16.40 12.23
CA LYS A 21 -3.67 -16.98 11.17
C LYS A 21 -4.55 -17.97 10.42
N GLY A 22 -5.43 -17.45 9.54
CA GLY A 22 -6.14 -18.30 8.60
C GLY A 22 -5.13 -19.23 7.95
N ASN A 23 -5.50 -20.52 7.86
CA ASN A 23 -4.73 -21.58 7.19
C ASN A 23 -4.68 -21.35 5.67
N GLY A 24 -4.96 -20.14 5.19
CA GLY A 24 -4.72 -19.63 3.84
C GLY A 24 -3.32 -19.08 3.76
N LYS A 25 -2.50 -19.63 2.88
CA LYS A 25 -1.19 -19.08 2.53
C LYS A 25 -1.35 -17.58 2.26
N SER A 26 -0.62 -16.73 2.99
CA SER A 26 -0.70 -15.28 2.79
C SER A 26 -0.29 -14.93 1.36
N ILE A 27 -1.16 -14.21 0.67
CA ILE A 27 -0.86 -13.66 -0.68
C ILE A 27 0.29 -12.65 -0.61
N PHE A 28 0.39 -11.94 0.51
CA PHE A 28 1.43 -10.95 0.71
C PHE A 28 2.65 -11.54 1.41
N TRP A 29 3.81 -11.12 0.94
CA TRP A 29 5.08 -11.40 1.55
C TRP A 29 5.79 -10.12 1.96
N LYS A 30 6.53 -10.17 3.04
CA LYS A 30 7.31 -9.07 3.58
C LYS A 30 8.67 -9.61 4.04
N PRO A 31 9.78 -8.92 3.69
CA PRO A 31 11.09 -9.32 4.17
C PRO A 31 11.18 -9.20 5.69
N SER A 32 11.72 -10.23 6.34
CA SER A 32 12.11 -10.22 7.74
C SER A 32 13.51 -9.60 7.91
N VAL A 33 13.83 -9.16 9.12
CA VAL A 33 15.19 -8.68 9.44
C VAL A 33 16.20 -9.77 9.15
N GLY A 34 17.30 -9.41 8.48
CA GLY A 34 18.34 -10.32 8.06
C GLY A 34 18.54 -10.36 6.55
N LYS A 35 19.16 -11.44 6.08
CA LYS A 35 19.43 -11.67 4.65
C LYS A 35 18.44 -12.68 4.09
N GLN A 36 17.82 -12.32 2.98
CA GLN A 36 16.89 -13.18 2.24
C GLN A 36 17.19 -13.10 0.75
N GLN A 37 16.63 -14.02 -0.02
CA GLN A 37 16.78 -14.06 -1.45
C GLN A 37 15.43 -14.33 -2.11
N VAL A 38 15.11 -13.55 -3.12
CA VAL A 38 13.88 -13.67 -3.89
C VAL A 38 14.16 -13.63 -5.38
N ARG A 39 13.26 -14.21 -6.16
CA ARG A 39 13.20 -14.01 -7.59
C ARG A 39 12.00 -13.14 -7.92
N ILE A 40 12.23 -12.01 -8.61
CA ILE A 40 11.13 -11.26 -9.22
C ILE A 40 10.68 -12.06 -10.44
N VAL A 41 9.40 -12.40 -10.49
CA VAL A 41 8.81 -13.18 -11.58
C VAL A 41 8.23 -12.21 -12.62
N PRO A 42 8.30 -12.50 -13.93
CA PRO A 42 7.59 -11.73 -14.95
C PRO A 42 6.12 -11.58 -14.59
N ASN A 43 5.59 -10.36 -14.67
CA ASN A 43 4.21 -10.09 -14.27
C ASN A 43 3.23 -10.62 -15.32
N LYS A 44 2.34 -11.50 -14.93
CA LYS A 44 1.30 -12.09 -15.81
C LYS A 44 0.38 -11.01 -16.41
N TYR A 45 0.10 -9.94 -15.65
CA TYR A 45 -0.86 -8.90 -16.01
C TYR A 45 -0.21 -7.71 -16.73
N ASN A 46 1.12 -7.61 -16.70
CA ASN A 46 1.89 -6.61 -17.43
C ASN A 46 3.22 -7.21 -17.91
N LYS A 47 3.23 -7.69 -19.13
CA LYS A 47 4.42 -8.37 -19.69
C LYS A 47 5.62 -7.45 -19.92
N SER A 48 5.39 -6.15 -20.02
CA SER A 48 6.45 -5.17 -20.28
C SER A 48 7.13 -4.67 -19.01
N PHE A 49 6.48 -4.87 -17.85
CA PHE A 49 6.95 -4.30 -16.60
C PHE A 49 6.54 -5.15 -15.40
N PRO A 50 7.48 -5.58 -14.54
CA PRO A 50 7.18 -6.52 -13.47
C PRO A 50 6.43 -5.91 -12.28
N PHE A 51 6.37 -4.58 -12.18
CA PHE A 51 5.82 -3.87 -11.05
C PHE A 51 4.42 -3.33 -11.34
N THR A 52 3.56 -3.32 -10.31
CA THR A 52 2.25 -2.66 -10.33
C THR A 52 2.25 -1.54 -9.31
N GLU A 53 2.02 -0.32 -9.78
CA GLU A 53 1.90 0.86 -8.93
C GLU A 53 0.43 1.06 -8.54
N MET A 54 0.17 1.28 -7.25
CA MET A 54 -1.17 1.57 -6.75
C MET A 54 -1.12 2.71 -5.73
N GLN A 55 -2.18 3.49 -5.69
CA GLN A 55 -2.36 4.62 -4.78
C GLN A 55 -3.28 4.25 -3.63
N PHE A 56 -2.89 4.66 -2.42
CA PHE A 56 -3.62 4.38 -1.19
C PHE A 56 -3.73 5.61 -0.30
N TYR A 57 -4.86 5.71 0.39
CA TYR A 57 -5.08 6.64 1.48
C TYR A 57 -4.96 5.93 2.82
N TYR A 58 -4.43 6.63 3.81
CA TYR A 58 -4.21 6.10 5.15
C TYR A 58 -4.87 6.99 6.19
N GLY A 59 -5.71 6.41 7.06
CA GLY A 59 -6.37 7.13 8.15
C GLY A 59 -7.50 8.07 7.73
N ILE A 60 -8.03 7.90 6.51
CA ILE A 60 -9.18 8.69 6.03
C ILE A 60 -10.43 7.79 6.09
N GLY A 61 -11.20 7.91 7.16
CA GLY A 61 -12.40 7.09 7.41
C GLY A 61 -12.10 5.61 7.65
N GLN A 62 -11.13 5.05 6.95
CA GLN A 62 -10.63 3.68 7.07
C GLN A 62 -9.12 3.68 7.31
N ARG A 63 -8.60 2.59 7.90
CA ARG A 63 -7.17 2.45 8.15
C ARG A 63 -6.34 2.51 6.87
N VAL A 64 -6.78 1.81 5.83
CA VAL A 64 -6.17 1.79 4.49
C VAL A 64 -7.27 1.70 3.46
N MET A 65 -7.22 2.55 2.45
CA MET A 65 -8.20 2.60 1.38
C MET A 65 -7.47 2.76 0.04
N ALA A 66 -7.78 1.89 -0.93
CA ALA A 66 -7.25 2.03 -2.28
C ALA A 66 -7.98 3.17 -3.01
N SER A 67 -7.23 4.04 -3.71
CA SER A 67 -7.79 5.11 -4.51
C SER A 67 -8.55 4.54 -5.71
N PRO A 68 -9.76 5.05 -6.04
CA PRO A 68 -10.50 4.70 -7.25
C PRO A 68 -9.70 4.90 -8.55
N MET A 69 -8.71 5.78 -8.55
CA MET A 69 -7.82 6.00 -9.69
C MET A 69 -7.04 4.75 -10.11
N ASN A 70 -6.83 3.80 -9.22
CA ASN A 70 -6.22 2.52 -9.57
C ASN A 70 -7.02 1.74 -10.61
N TRP A 71 -8.31 2.05 -10.76
CA TRP A 71 -9.24 1.49 -11.76
C TRP A 71 -9.63 2.49 -12.84
N GLY A 72 -8.94 3.63 -12.92
CA GLY A 72 -9.24 4.70 -13.89
C GLY A 72 -10.50 5.50 -13.58
N GLU A 73 -10.98 5.46 -12.33
CA GLU A 73 -12.17 6.17 -11.88
C GLU A 73 -11.85 7.52 -11.25
N LYS A 74 -12.85 8.38 -11.20
CA LYS A 74 -12.75 9.67 -10.50
C LYS A 74 -12.59 9.44 -9.00
N ASP A 75 -11.77 10.27 -8.38
CA ASP A 75 -11.46 10.19 -6.96
C ASP A 75 -11.84 11.49 -6.26
N PRO A 76 -12.87 11.47 -5.37
CA PRO A 76 -13.34 12.67 -4.68
C PRO A 76 -12.28 13.30 -3.77
N ILE A 77 -11.38 12.50 -3.19
CA ILE A 77 -10.28 13.02 -2.35
C ILE A 77 -9.30 13.80 -3.22
N GLN A 78 -9.01 13.30 -4.41
CA GLN A 78 -8.10 13.99 -5.33
C GLN A 78 -8.72 15.29 -5.89
N GLU A 79 -10.02 15.27 -6.22
CA GLU A 79 -10.74 16.48 -6.62
C GLU A 79 -10.70 17.53 -5.50
N PHE A 80 -10.95 17.11 -4.27
CA PHE A 80 -10.90 17.98 -3.11
C PHE A 80 -9.49 18.53 -2.81
N THR A 81 -8.47 17.68 -2.85
CA THR A 81 -7.08 18.12 -2.62
C THR A 81 -6.61 19.09 -3.69
N LYS A 82 -7.04 18.94 -4.94
CA LYS A 82 -6.74 19.89 -6.00
C LYS A 82 -7.32 21.27 -5.69
N GLN A 83 -8.58 21.34 -5.28
CA GLN A 83 -9.22 22.63 -4.94
C GLN A 83 -8.56 23.28 -3.71
N LEU A 84 -8.20 22.49 -2.69
CA LEU A 84 -7.47 23.01 -1.55
C LEU A 84 -6.14 23.66 -1.98
N ARG A 85 -5.44 23.08 -2.93
CA ARG A 85 -4.19 23.66 -3.47
C ARG A 85 -4.42 24.89 -4.32
N ASP A 86 -5.46 24.89 -5.13
CA ASP A 86 -5.81 25.98 -6.03
C ASP A 86 -6.28 27.23 -5.25
N SER A 87 -6.72 27.08 -3.99
CA SER A 87 -7.13 28.20 -3.11
C SER A 87 -5.98 29.15 -2.74
N GLY A 88 -4.73 28.70 -2.86
CA GLY A 88 -3.53 29.47 -2.49
C GLY A 88 -3.35 29.66 -0.96
N ASP A 89 -4.23 29.13 -0.14
CA ASP A 89 -4.16 29.21 1.31
C ASP A 89 -3.18 28.17 1.87
N LYS A 90 -2.34 28.60 2.81
CA LYS A 90 -1.32 27.75 3.43
C LYS A 90 -1.92 26.61 4.27
N GLU A 91 -3.02 26.85 4.98
CA GLU A 91 -3.69 25.81 5.78
C GLU A 91 -4.33 24.77 4.88
N ASN A 92 -4.99 25.20 3.80
CA ASN A 92 -5.55 24.32 2.78
C ASN A 92 -4.46 23.47 2.12
N TRP A 93 -3.29 24.04 1.88
CA TRP A 93 -2.15 23.29 1.34
C TRP A 93 -1.68 22.18 2.30
N TYR A 94 -1.60 22.46 3.62
CA TYR A 94 -1.25 21.43 4.61
C TYR A 94 -2.32 20.33 4.71
N LEU A 95 -3.60 20.71 4.66
CA LEU A 95 -4.68 19.74 4.63
C LEU A 95 -4.62 18.86 3.39
N ALA A 96 -4.43 19.46 2.22
CA ALA A 96 -4.24 18.72 0.97
C ALA A 96 -3.08 17.71 1.09
N LYS A 97 -1.95 18.12 1.67
CA LYS A 97 -0.79 17.24 1.88
C LYS A 97 -1.08 16.05 2.81
N LYS A 98 -1.94 16.22 3.81
CA LYS A 98 -2.40 15.10 4.67
C LYS A 98 -3.28 14.12 3.93
N LEU A 99 -4.05 14.61 2.96
CA LEU A 99 -4.97 13.84 2.13
C LEU A 99 -4.30 13.19 0.90
N ASP A 100 -3.01 13.44 0.68
CA ASP A 100 -2.30 12.91 -0.48
C ASP A 100 -2.25 11.37 -0.46
N ALA A 101 -2.62 10.78 -1.58
CA ALA A 101 -2.44 9.36 -1.80
C ALA A 101 -0.95 8.99 -1.75
N LYS A 102 -0.67 7.85 -1.14
CA LYS A 102 0.68 7.26 -1.12
C LYS A 102 0.78 6.15 -2.15
N THR A 103 1.75 6.26 -3.04
CA THR A 103 2.02 5.21 -4.01
C THR A 103 2.71 4.03 -3.34
N ARG A 104 2.21 2.83 -3.61
CA ARG A 104 2.79 1.54 -3.24
C ARG A 104 3.05 0.72 -4.47
N ILE A 105 4.15 0.05 -4.47
CA ILE A 105 4.59 -0.78 -5.58
C ILE A 105 4.49 -2.24 -5.16
N PHE A 106 3.95 -3.07 -6.04
CA PHE A 106 3.79 -4.50 -5.86
C PHE A 106 4.60 -5.24 -6.90
N ALA A 107 5.34 -6.25 -6.46
CA ALA A 107 6.06 -7.17 -7.34
C ALA A 107 5.65 -8.61 -7.05
N PRO A 108 5.45 -9.44 -8.10
CA PRO A 108 5.32 -10.87 -7.92
C PRO A 108 6.69 -11.46 -7.58
N VAL A 109 6.80 -12.12 -6.43
CA VAL A 109 8.06 -12.69 -5.94
C VAL A 109 7.92 -14.17 -5.64
N LEU A 110 8.95 -14.92 -5.99
CA LEU A 110 9.17 -16.28 -5.53
C LEU A 110 10.28 -16.24 -4.47
N VAL A 111 9.95 -16.64 -3.25
CA VAL A 111 10.90 -16.61 -2.12
C VAL A 111 11.77 -17.86 -2.17
N ARG A 112 13.09 -17.70 -2.13
CA ARG A 112 14.02 -18.82 -2.17
C ARG A 112 13.96 -19.61 -0.86
N GLY A 113 13.78 -20.93 -1.00
CA GLY A 113 13.55 -21.85 0.10
C GLY A 113 12.08 -22.04 0.48
N GLU A 114 11.15 -21.28 -0.14
CA GLU A 114 9.70 -21.37 0.05
C GLU A 114 8.96 -21.52 -1.30
N GLU A 115 9.61 -22.05 -2.33
CA GLU A 115 9.09 -22.11 -3.72
C GLU A 115 7.76 -22.89 -3.80
N GLU A 116 7.55 -23.85 -2.91
CA GLU A 116 6.31 -24.62 -2.84
C GLU A 116 5.10 -23.77 -2.39
N GLU A 117 5.34 -22.64 -1.76
CA GLU A 117 4.25 -21.73 -1.41
C GLU A 117 3.73 -20.93 -2.60
N GLY A 118 4.48 -20.90 -3.71
CA GLY A 118 4.14 -20.21 -4.94
C GLY A 118 4.51 -18.73 -4.91
N VAL A 119 4.03 -18.00 -5.92
CA VAL A 119 4.29 -16.57 -6.07
C VAL A 119 3.45 -15.77 -5.06
N LYS A 120 4.12 -14.86 -4.38
CA LYS A 120 3.53 -13.91 -3.43
C LYS A 120 3.68 -12.49 -3.93
N LEU A 121 2.91 -11.57 -3.39
CA LEU A 121 3.05 -10.14 -3.65
C LEU A 121 3.93 -9.49 -2.57
N TRP A 122 5.04 -8.91 -3.00
CA TRP A 122 5.84 -8.05 -2.15
C TRP A 122 5.48 -6.60 -2.39
N GLN A 123 4.98 -5.93 -1.35
CA GLN A 123 4.70 -4.50 -1.33
C GLN A 123 5.90 -3.74 -0.79
N PHE A 124 6.32 -2.67 -1.49
CA PHE A 124 7.41 -1.81 -1.05
C PHE A 124 7.19 -0.34 -1.44
N GLY A 125 8.03 0.52 -0.90
CA GLY A 125 8.00 1.96 -1.13
C GLY A 125 8.93 2.41 -2.26
N LYS A 126 9.00 3.73 -2.44
CA LYS A 126 9.74 4.39 -3.53
C LYS A 126 11.24 4.09 -3.52
N GLU A 127 11.88 3.98 -2.34
CA GLU A 127 13.33 3.71 -2.24
C GLU A 127 13.71 2.37 -2.86
N VAL A 128 13.00 1.30 -2.48
CA VAL A 128 13.23 -0.03 -3.03
C VAL A 128 12.89 -0.06 -4.52
N TYR A 129 11.84 0.65 -4.93
CA TYR A 129 11.46 0.78 -6.32
C TYR A 129 12.56 1.42 -7.17
N GLN A 130 13.11 2.56 -6.71
CA GLN A 130 14.21 3.21 -7.39
C GLN A 130 15.45 2.32 -7.50
N ALA A 131 15.74 1.52 -6.46
CA ALA A 131 16.84 0.57 -6.52
C ALA A 131 16.60 -0.50 -7.61
N PHE A 132 15.37 -1.04 -7.74
CA PHE A 132 15.03 -1.97 -8.81
C PHE A 132 15.13 -1.35 -10.20
N LEU A 133 14.68 -0.11 -10.38
CA LEU A 133 14.79 0.60 -11.65
C LEU A 133 16.25 0.85 -12.02
N ASN A 134 17.10 1.20 -11.06
CA ASN A 134 18.53 1.34 -11.29
C ASN A 134 19.18 0.01 -11.70
N LEU A 135 18.78 -1.12 -11.07
CA LEU A 135 19.24 -2.45 -11.48
C LEU A 135 18.81 -2.79 -12.91
N ALA A 136 17.59 -2.44 -13.30
CA ALA A 136 17.08 -2.68 -14.65
C ALA A 136 17.79 -1.82 -15.71
N ALA A 137 18.24 -0.63 -15.33
CA ALA A 137 18.98 0.28 -16.20
C ALA A 137 20.46 -0.10 -16.36
N ASP A 138 20.98 -0.98 -15.50
CA ASP A 138 22.36 -1.45 -15.55
C ASP A 138 22.53 -2.56 -16.59
N ALA A 139 23.29 -2.28 -17.65
CA ALA A 139 23.53 -3.22 -18.74
C ALA A 139 24.26 -4.51 -18.29
N GLU A 140 25.05 -4.47 -17.20
CA GLU A 140 25.73 -5.65 -16.65
C GLU A 140 24.77 -6.58 -15.90
N VAL A 141 23.69 -6.02 -15.33
CA VAL A 141 22.64 -6.79 -14.65
C VAL A 141 21.70 -7.41 -15.65
N GLY A 142 21.29 -6.65 -16.66
CA GLY A 142 20.33 -7.07 -17.69
C GLY A 142 18.93 -7.30 -17.11
N ASP A 143 18.13 -8.11 -17.81
CA ASP A 143 16.79 -8.48 -17.35
C ASP A 143 16.88 -9.53 -16.22
N TYR A 144 16.83 -9.04 -14.99
CA TYR A 144 16.82 -9.91 -13.81
C TYR A 144 15.52 -10.71 -13.64
N THR A 145 14.48 -10.42 -14.41
CA THR A 145 13.19 -11.14 -14.36
C THR A 145 13.13 -12.29 -15.37
N ASP A 146 14.08 -12.41 -16.31
CA ASP A 146 14.07 -13.44 -17.33
C ASP A 146 13.89 -14.84 -16.73
N VAL A 147 13.04 -15.66 -17.35
CA VAL A 147 12.63 -16.98 -16.82
C VAL A 147 13.82 -17.93 -16.71
N SER A 148 14.72 -17.91 -17.70
CA SER A 148 15.84 -18.86 -17.86
C SER A 148 17.18 -18.26 -17.41
N GLY A 149 17.44 -17.02 -17.76
CA GLY A 149 18.71 -16.32 -17.55
C GLY A 149 18.65 -15.13 -16.61
N GLY A 150 17.56 -14.95 -15.87
CA GLY A 150 17.44 -13.84 -14.95
C GLY A 150 18.34 -13.96 -13.70
N ARG A 151 18.15 -13.08 -12.74
CA ARG A 151 18.95 -13.04 -11.51
C ARG A 151 18.08 -13.03 -10.28
N ASP A 152 18.50 -13.76 -9.27
CA ASP A 152 17.90 -13.61 -7.94
C ASP A 152 18.31 -12.28 -7.32
N ILE A 153 17.44 -11.75 -6.50
CA ILE A 153 17.67 -10.51 -5.76
C ILE A 153 17.96 -10.86 -4.30
N LYS A 154 19.11 -10.42 -3.83
CA LYS A 154 19.53 -10.52 -2.43
C LYS A 154 18.98 -9.32 -1.69
N LEU A 155 18.27 -9.58 -0.61
CA LEU A 155 17.70 -8.58 0.29
C LEU A 155 18.49 -8.56 1.58
N THR A 156 18.81 -7.36 2.05
CA THR A 156 19.33 -7.15 3.39
C THR A 156 18.40 -6.19 4.10
N THR A 157 17.67 -6.70 5.10
CA THR A 157 16.72 -5.91 5.88
C THR A 157 17.28 -5.70 7.29
N VAL A 158 17.33 -4.44 7.70
CA VAL A 158 17.75 -4.01 9.03
C VAL A 158 16.57 -3.45 9.80
N GLY A 159 16.54 -3.69 11.10
CA GLY A 159 15.43 -3.28 11.97
C GLY A 159 15.52 -1.83 12.44
N PRO A 160 14.50 -1.37 13.16
CA PRO A 160 14.41 -0.02 13.72
C PRO A 160 15.60 0.34 14.62
N GLU A 161 16.13 -0.64 15.34
CA GLU A 161 17.27 -0.50 16.24
C GLU A 161 18.56 -0.06 15.52
N VAL A 162 18.68 -0.41 14.23
CA VAL A 162 19.85 -0.04 13.40
C VAL A 162 19.57 1.22 12.59
N THR A 163 18.32 1.37 12.12
CA THR A 163 17.96 2.50 11.24
C THR A 163 17.69 3.80 11.99
N GLY A 164 17.43 3.73 13.29
CA GLY A 164 16.98 4.88 14.10
C GLY A 164 15.60 5.44 13.67
N THR A 165 14.84 4.66 12.88
CA THR A 165 13.49 4.97 12.44
C THR A 165 12.53 3.89 12.93
N PRO A 166 11.21 4.13 13.02
CA PRO A 166 10.24 3.12 13.46
C PRO A 166 10.03 1.98 12.44
N TYR A 167 10.80 1.96 11.35
CA TYR A 167 10.59 1.05 10.22
C TYR A 167 11.85 0.27 9.86
N ASN A 168 11.65 -0.95 9.35
CA ASN A 168 12.71 -1.71 8.74
C ASN A 168 13.18 -1.04 7.44
N LYS A 169 14.46 -1.09 7.16
CA LYS A 169 15.03 -0.67 5.87
C LYS A 169 15.55 -1.87 5.12
N THR A 170 15.10 -2.03 3.86
CA THR A 170 15.51 -3.12 2.98
C THR A 170 16.35 -2.56 1.85
N THR A 171 17.54 -3.13 1.66
CA THR A 171 18.38 -2.90 0.50
C THR A 171 18.35 -4.10 -0.43
N VAL A 172 18.44 -3.84 -1.73
CA VAL A 172 18.37 -4.84 -2.79
C VAL A 172 19.68 -4.86 -3.57
N SER A 173 20.14 -6.04 -3.93
CA SER A 173 21.31 -6.24 -4.80
C SER A 173 21.13 -7.49 -5.67
N PRO A 174 21.58 -7.49 -6.93
CA PRO A 174 21.42 -8.64 -7.79
C PRO A 174 22.42 -9.75 -7.40
N SER A 175 22.04 -10.98 -7.64
CA SER A 175 23.00 -12.09 -7.61
C SER A 175 23.94 -11.95 -8.79
N MET A 176 25.23 -12.23 -8.58
CA MET A 176 26.22 -12.26 -9.66
C MET A 176 25.93 -13.35 -10.67
N LYS A 177 25.36 -14.47 -10.21
CA LYS A 177 25.04 -15.63 -11.05
C LYS A 177 23.65 -15.49 -11.63
N GLN A 178 23.52 -15.70 -12.95
CA GLN A 178 22.25 -15.94 -13.62
C GLN A 178 21.74 -17.33 -13.27
N SER A 179 20.43 -17.48 -13.17
CA SER A 179 19.78 -18.75 -12.88
C SER A 179 18.35 -18.75 -13.42
N PRO A 180 17.77 -19.90 -13.72
CA PRO A 180 16.34 -20.00 -14.04
C PRO A 180 15.49 -19.67 -12.80
N ILE A 181 14.20 -19.43 -13.01
CA ILE A 181 13.21 -19.28 -11.92
C ILE A 181 13.27 -20.52 -11.02
N SER A 182 13.29 -21.72 -11.62
CA SER A 182 13.44 -23.01 -10.93
C SER A 182 13.97 -24.04 -11.92
N ASP A 183 14.65 -25.06 -11.42
CA ASP A 183 15.02 -26.26 -12.20
C ASP A 183 13.81 -27.19 -12.39
N ASN A 184 12.72 -27.00 -11.62
CA ASN A 184 11.49 -27.76 -11.73
C ASN A 184 10.49 -27.03 -12.65
N THR A 185 10.20 -27.61 -13.82
CA THR A 185 9.27 -27.05 -14.82
C THR A 185 7.89 -26.76 -14.27
N ASN A 186 7.36 -27.62 -13.38
CA ASN A 186 6.04 -27.39 -12.75
C ASN A 186 6.04 -26.13 -11.86
N VAL A 187 7.16 -25.85 -11.18
CA VAL A 187 7.29 -24.61 -10.38
C VAL A 187 7.35 -23.40 -11.29
N VAL A 188 8.05 -23.48 -12.42
CA VAL A 188 8.13 -22.41 -13.43
C VAL A 188 6.73 -22.10 -13.98
N GLU A 189 6.03 -23.11 -14.52
CA GLU A 189 4.69 -22.95 -15.07
C GLU A 189 3.72 -22.36 -14.04
N ARG A 190 3.67 -22.93 -12.84
CA ARG A 190 2.84 -22.41 -11.77
C ARG A 190 3.18 -20.95 -11.41
N SER A 191 4.47 -20.61 -11.40
CA SER A 191 4.92 -19.24 -11.08
C SER A 191 4.54 -18.22 -12.15
N LEU A 192 4.39 -18.63 -13.40
CA LEU A 192 3.96 -17.78 -14.50
C LEU A 192 2.44 -17.68 -14.58
N ASP A 193 1.73 -18.78 -14.31
CA ASP A 193 0.28 -18.87 -14.53
C ASP A 193 -0.54 -18.49 -13.29
N THR A 194 -0.05 -18.79 -12.09
CA THR A 194 -0.77 -18.58 -10.85
C THR A 194 -0.16 -17.43 -10.05
N GLN A 195 -0.46 -16.19 -10.47
CA GLN A 195 -0.02 -14.99 -9.78
C GLN A 195 -1.22 -14.24 -9.19
N PRO A 196 -1.14 -13.75 -7.96
CA PRO A 196 -2.16 -12.87 -7.42
C PRO A 196 -2.12 -11.52 -8.16
N ASN A 197 -3.31 -11.03 -8.56
CA ASN A 197 -3.45 -9.73 -9.20
C ASN A 197 -3.53 -8.61 -8.14
N PRO A 198 -2.55 -7.70 -8.03
CA PRO A 198 -2.58 -6.65 -7.02
C PRO A 198 -3.87 -5.82 -7.04
N ILE A 199 -4.40 -5.53 -8.24
CA ILE A 199 -5.60 -4.71 -8.41
C ILE A 199 -6.86 -5.43 -7.87
N GLU A 200 -6.94 -6.75 -7.97
CA GLU A 200 -8.10 -7.54 -7.53
C GLU A 200 -8.06 -7.90 -6.04
N VAL A 201 -6.88 -7.85 -5.42
CA VAL A 201 -6.72 -8.14 -3.99
C VAL A 201 -7.35 -7.07 -3.11
N PHE A 202 -7.40 -5.82 -3.58
CA PHE A 202 -7.94 -4.70 -2.81
C PHE A 202 -9.40 -4.43 -3.16
N LYS A 203 -10.20 -4.11 -2.13
CA LYS A 203 -11.60 -3.70 -2.32
C LYS A 203 -11.64 -2.40 -3.13
N ARG A 204 -12.33 -2.44 -4.27
CA ARG A 204 -12.70 -1.26 -5.03
C ARG A 204 -13.87 -0.56 -4.34
N LEU A 205 -13.68 0.68 -3.95
CA LEU A 205 -14.71 1.53 -3.38
C LEU A 205 -15.31 2.42 -4.46
N THR A 206 -16.60 2.69 -4.36
CA THR A 206 -17.30 3.64 -5.23
C THR A 206 -16.94 5.08 -4.87
N PHE A 207 -17.19 6.01 -5.80
CA PHE A 207 -17.00 7.44 -5.54
C PHE A 207 -17.71 7.90 -4.26
N ASP A 208 -18.97 7.46 -4.06
CA ASP A 208 -19.78 7.83 -2.90
C ASP A 208 -19.25 7.23 -1.59
N GLU A 209 -18.75 5.98 -1.60
CA GLU A 209 -18.10 5.38 -0.42
C GLU A 209 -16.83 6.13 -0.03
N VAL A 210 -16.01 6.54 -1.00
CA VAL A 210 -14.78 7.32 -0.75
C VAL A 210 -15.12 8.72 -0.26
N LYS A 211 -16.15 9.36 -0.83
CA LYS A 211 -16.67 10.66 -0.40
C LYS A 211 -17.16 10.60 1.05
N ALA A 212 -17.95 9.60 1.44
CA ALA A 212 -18.43 9.42 2.81
C ALA A 212 -17.28 9.22 3.81
N ASN A 213 -16.23 8.47 3.43
CA ASN A 213 -15.03 8.33 4.26
C ASN A 213 -14.30 9.68 4.45
N LEU A 214 -14.23 10.50 3.41
CA LEU A 214 -13.65 11.85 3.49
C LEU A 214 -14.50 12.76 4.40
N GLU A 215 -15.83 12.73 4.28
CA GLU A 215 -16.74 13.48 5.17
C GLU A 215 -16.53 13.12 6.64
N THR A 216 -16.48 11.84 6.95
CA THR A 216 -16.22 11.35 8.30
C THR A 216 -14.86 11.85 8.84
N PHE A 217 -13.84 11.92 7.99
CA PHE A 217 -12.53 12.44 8.37
C PHE A 217 -12.55 13.94 8.64
N LEU A 218 -13.34 14.71 7.88
CA LEU A 218 -13.43 16.17 7.98
C LEU A 218 -14.37 16.63 9.09
N LYS A 219 -15.41 15.84 9.40
CA LYS A 219 -16.42 16.09 10.43
C LYS A 219 -16.48 14.92 11.42
N PRO A 220 -15.46 14.71 12.27
CA PRO A 220 -15.52 13.63 13.26
C PRO A 220 -16.70 13.86 14.21
N GLU A 221 -17.57 12.84 14.36
CA GLU A 221 -18.67 12.88 15.34
C GLU A 221 -18.09 12.87 16.77
N GLY A 222 -18.31 13.98 17.50
CA GLY A 222 -17.88 14.16 18.90
C GLY A 222 -16.58 14.95 19.01
N GLY A 223 -16.70 16.17 19.47
CA GLY A 223 -15.66 17.17 19.68
C GLY A 223 -14.48 16.78 20.59
N GLU A 224 -13.78 15.75 20.28
CA GLU A 224 -12.41 15.49 20.70
C GLU A 224 -11.56 15.46 19.44
N GLU A 225 -10.62 16.41 19.35
CA GLU A 225 -9.50 16.28 18.45
C GLU A 225 -8.85 14.94 18.76
N GLY A 226 -9.19 13.92 17.96
CA GLY A 226 -8.62 12.60 18.09
C GLY A 226 -7.12 12.74 17.89
N GLU A 227 -6.35 12.81 18.97
CA GLU A 227 -4.97 12.40 18.95
C GLU A 227 -4.94 11.04 18.27
N ILE A 228 -4.38 11.00 17.09
CA ILE A 228 -4.05 9.75 16.41
C ILE A 228 -3.04 9.08 17.35
N SER A 229 -3.58 8.27 18.28
CA SER A 229 -2.76 7.46 19.16
C SER A 229 -1.89 6.57 18.25
N SER A 230 -0.61 6.81 18.33
CA SER A 230 0.46 6.05 17.73
C SER A 230 0.57 4.67 18.41
N GLU A 231 -0.49 3.86 18.38
CA GLU A 231 -0.41 2.51 18.90
C GLU A 231 -0.77 1.46 17.84
N LYS A 232 0.27 0.70 17.51
CA LYS A 232 0.33 -0.52 16.70
C LYS A 232 0.24 -0.33 15.18
N SER A 233 1.37 0.14 14.69
CA SER A 233 1.81 0.08 13.31
C SER A 233 1.60 -1.29 12.67
N VAL A 234 0.84 -1.33 11.59
CA VAL A 234 1.20 -2.20 10.48
C VAL A 234 2.55 -1.71 9.99
N PRO A 235 3.48 -2.60 9.70
CA PRO A 235 4.80 -2.18 9.24
C PRO A 235 4.66 -1.53 7.88
N PHE A 236 4.82 -0.24 7.87
CA PHE A 236 4.77 0.62 6.72
C PHE A 236 6.13 1.28 6.54
N ASP A 237 6.76 1.00 5.42
CA ASP A 237 8.07 1.51 5.05
C ASP A 237 7.99 3.01 4.70
N GLY A 238 8.90 3.76 5.28
CA GLY A 238 8.90 5.18 5.45
C GLY A 238 8.83 6.06 4.21
N ASP A 239 8.25 7.14 4.38
CA ASP A 239 8.77 8.48 4.10
C ASP A 239 7.74 9.53 4.54
N SER A 240 7.97 10.12 5.70
CA SER A 240 7.60 11.52 5.98
C SER A 240 7.85 11.84 7.46
N LYS A 241 9.01 12.38 7.73
CA LYS A 241 9.19 13.26 8.89
C LYS A 241 8.43 14.56 8.60
N ASN A 242 7.23 14.70 9.11
CA ASN A 242 6.64 16.01 9.34
C ASN A 242 5.42 15.84 10.26
N ASN A 243 5.68 15.91 11.54
CA ASN A 243 4.67 16.12 12.56
C ASN A 243 4.34 17.62 12.54
N TYR A 244 3.30 18.02 11.81
CA TYR A 244 2.79 19.39 11.83
C TYR A 244 1.59 19.46 12.76
N SER A 245 1.77 20.13 13.92
CA SER A 245 0.68 20.55 14.77
C SER A 245 -0.04 21.74 14.12
N LEU A 246 -1.35 21.65 13.97
CA LEU A 246 -2.20 22.73 13.50
C LEU A 246 -2.66 23.54 14.72
N GLU A 247 -1.90 24.53 15.13
CA GLU A 247 -2.40 25.64 15.95
C GLU A 247 -2.58 26.85 15.04
N GLY A 248 -3.82 27.21 14.74
CA GLY A 248 -4.18 28.40 13.98
C GLY A 248 -5.70 28.61 13.95
N LYS A 249 -6.15 29.66 14.59
CA LYS A 249 -7.52 30.15 14.62
C LYS A 249 -7.94 30.64 13.23
N ASP A 250 -8.78 29.90 12.52
CA ASP A 250 -9.72 30.48 11.56
C ASP A 250 -10.99 29.62 11.46
N THR A 251 -12.14 30.29 11.51
CA THR A 251 -13.45 29.78 11.89
C THR A 251 -14.31 29.21 10.78
N THR A 252 -13.74 28.92 9.61
CA THR A 252 -14.42 28.13 8.59
C THR A 252 -14.09 26.65 8.78
N SER A 253 -15.09 25.86 9.17
CA SER A 253 -14.86 24.45 9.45
C SER A 253 -14.38 23.74 8.19
N LYS A 254 -13.54 22.72 8.34
CA LYS A 254 -13.06 21.87 7.24
C LYS A 254 -14.24 21.24 6.49
N GLY A 255 -15.35 21.01 7.19
CA GLY A 255 -16.60 20.51 6.66
C GLY A 255 -17.31 21.49 5.72
N ASP A 256 -17.29 22.79 6.02
CA ASP A 256 -17.96 23.80 5.18
C ASP A 256 -17.27 23.92 3.80
N LYS A 257 -15.96 23.75 3.77
CA LYS A 257 -15.18 23.74 2.50
C LYS A 257 -15.51 22.52 1.63
N PHE A 258 -15.80 21.39 2.27
CA PHE A 258 -16.22 20.18 1.60
C PHE A 258 -17.65 20.31 1.05
N ASP A 259 -18.59 20.82 1.86
CA ASP A 259 -19.99 21.00 1.44
C ASP A 259 -20.08 21.94 0.23
N ASN A 260 -19.37 23.06 0.22
CA ASN A 260 -19.30 23.99 -0.91
C ASN A 260 -18.81 23.34 -2.21
N LEU A 261 -17.92 22.34 -2.14
CA LEU A 261 -17.42 21.65 -3.32
C LEU A 261 -18.44 20.73 -3.96
N PHE A 262 -19.24 20.06 -3.13
CA PHE A 262 -20.14 19.01 -3.60
C PHE A 262 -21.60 19.46 -3.72
N ASP A 263 -22.01 20.61 -3.12
CA ASP A 263 -23.35 21.19 -3.24
C ASP A 263 -23.54 21.99 -4.54
N ASP A 264 -22.50 22.65 -5.08
CA ASP A 264 -22.59 23.42 -6.31
C ASP A 264 -22.87 22.57 -7.58
N LYS A 265 -22.81 21.24 -7.50
CA LYS A 265 -23.15 20.35 -8.61
C LYS A 265 -24.67 20.10 -8.80
N LYS A 266 -25.53 20.64 -7.93
CA LYS A 266 -27.00 20.51 -8.08
C LYS A 266 -27.69 21.63 -8.87
N SER A 267 -26.96 22.67 -9.29
CA SER A 267 -27.56 23.80 -10.00
C SER A 267 -26.84 24.16 -11.30
N ASN A 268 -26.76 23.26 -12.25
CA ASN A 268 -26.65 23.62 -13.68
C ASN A 268 -26.95 22.42 -14.60
N SER A 269 -28.23 22.01 -14.60
CA SER A 269 -28.86 21.37 -15.75
C SER A 269 -29.82 22.39 -16.35
N GLY A 270 -29.30 23.32 -17.12
CA GLY A 270 -30.06 24.29 -17.86
C GLY A 270 -29.37 24.51 -19.21
N ASP A 271 -29.96 23.95 -20.26
CA ASP A 271 -29.70 24.29 -21.65
C ASP A 271 -29.35 25.76 -21.85
N ASP A 272 -28.26 25.97 -22.62
CA ASP A 272 -28.22 26.97 -23.68
C ASP A 272 -26.92 26.81 -24.47
N LEU A 273 -27.01 26.19 -25.65
CA LEU A 273 -26.03 26.33 -26.72
C LEU A 273 -26.44 27.55 -27.57
N PRO A 274 -25.61 28.56 -27.71
CA PRO A 274 -25.74 29.49 -28.80
C PRO A 274 -25.01 28.96 -30.03
N PHE A 275 -25.66 29.07 -31.15
CA PHE A 275 -25.25 28.78 -32.51
C PHE A 275 -23.93 29.38 -32.94
#